data_e96117be9cdb47b2acb849a5a8bba0f3
#
_entry.id   e96117be9cdb47b2acb849a5a8bba0f3
#
_cell.length_a   1.000
_cell.length_b   1.000
_cell.length_c   1.000
_cell.angle_alpha   90.00
_cell.angle_beta   90.00
_cell.angle_gamma   90.00
#
_symmetry.space_group_name_H-M   'P 1'
#
loop_
_entity.id
_entity.type
_entity.pdbx_description
1 polymer ?
#
loop_
_entity_poly.entity_id
_entity_poly.type
_entity_poly.pdbx_seq_one_letter_code
_entity_poly.pdbx_strand_id
1 'polypeptide(L)'
;MNLIGVPVPPGFTITTDVCTEYYEKGKETVVGLLKAEVENSVKHVESLMNSTFGDPANPLLMSVRSGARASMPGMMDTILNLGLNDAVVAGLIEKTGNERFAYDSYRRFVQMYGDVVLGMKPVNKEDIDPFEAIIQKVKAERGIKLDSEMTVEDLKQLVALFKKAIKEQTGKDFPDDPMEQLWGAICAVFDSWMNERAILYRKMEGIPQEWGTAVTVQAMVFGNMGESSATGVCFSRDAGTGENLFNGEYLINAQGEDVVAGIRTPQQITKEGSLRWAAQQNIDEETRATKYPSMEEAMPELYKQLYALQDKLEKHYHDMQDMEFTVQEGKLWFLQTRNGKRTGTAMVKIAMDLLHEGEIDEKTALMRCEPNKLDELLHPVFDKEALAQAHVLTRGLPASPGAASGQVVFFADDATKWHEDGRQVIMVRIETSPEDLAGMSAAEGILTARGGMTSHAAVVARGMGKCCVSGAGAIMVDYKARTLEIDGTIIREGDYISLNGSTGEVYL
;
A
#
# COMPACT_ATOMS: atom_id res chain seq x y z
N MET A 1 -17.87 -6.11 -8.41
CA MET A 1 -17.00 -6.24 -9.60
C MET A 1 -17.40 -7.44 -10.47
N ASN A 2 -17.40 -8.67 -9.98
CA ASN A 2 -17.69 -9.87 -10.79
C ASN A 2 -19.04 -9.79 -11.52
N LEU A 3 -20.12 -9.41 -10.83
CA LEU A 3 -21.48 -9.32 -11.40
C LEU A 3 -21.61 -8.33 -12.57
N ILE A 4 -20.75 -7.35 -12.64
CA ILE A 4 -20.68 -6.37 -13.73
C ILE A 4 -19.63 -6.74 -14.79
N GLY A 5 -19.06 -7.96 -14.72
CA GLY A 5 -18.11 -8.47 -15.71
C GLY A 5 -16.70 -7.88 -15.62
N VAL A 6 -16.30 -7.39 -14.44
CA VAL A 6 -14.90 -7.05 -14.15
C VAL A 6 -14.16 -8.33 -13.76
N PRO A 7 -13.00 -8.64 -14.36
CA PRO A 7 -12.26 -9.86 -14.05
C PRO A 7 -11.67 -9.80 -12.63
N VAL A 8 -12.18 -10.66 -11.76
CA VAL A 8 -11.76 -10.75 -10.35
C VAL A 8 -11.37 -12.19 -10.04
N PRO A 9 -10.26 -12.46 -9.37
CA PRO A 9 -9.92 -13.80 -8.93
C PRO A 9 -11.03 -14.39 -8.04
N PRO A 10 -11.40 -15.67 -8.20
CA PRO A 10 -12.39 -16.32 -7.36
C PRO A 10 -12.06 -16.26 -5.88
N GLY A 11 -13.09 -16.13 -5.04
CA GLY A 11 -12.94 -16.04 -3.60
C GLY A 11 -14.27 -16.03 -2.89
N PHE A 12 -14.25 -15.93 -1.57
CA PHE A 12 -15.42 -15.77 -0.71
C PHE A 12 -15.15 -14.74 0.39
N THR A 13 -16.22 -14.22 0.96
CA THR A 13 -16.10 -13.19 2.01
C THR A 13 -16.88 -13.65 3.26
N ILE A 14 -16.19 -13.63 4.40
CA ILE A 14 -16.80 -13.73 5.73
C ILE A 14 -17.23 -12.31 6.12
N THR A 15 -18.51 -12.12 6.40
CA THR A 15 -19.10 -10.78 6.56
C THR A 15 -18.73 -10.09 7.87
N THR A 16 -18.97 -8.79 7.95
CA THR A 16 -18.65 -7.96 9.13
C THR A 16 -19.38 -8.40 10.40
N ASP A 17 -20.56 -9.00 10.27
CA ASP A 17 -21.35 -9.49 11.42
C ASP A 17 -20.59 -10.58 12.19
N VAL A 18 -19.83 -11.42 11.47
CA VAL A 18 -18.98 -12.44 12.08
C VAL A 18 -17.83 -11.83 12.91
N CYS A 19 -17.31 -10.68 12.50
CA CYS A 19 -16.30 -9.97 13.29
C CYS A 19 -16.86 -9.55 14.65
N THR A 20 -18.10 -9.06 14.70
CA THR A 20 -18.79 -8.73 15.94
C THR A 20 -18.94 -9.97 16.82
N GLU A 21 -19.45 -11.06 16.23
CA GLU A 21 -19.56 -12.36 16.95
C GLU A 21 -18.22 -12.89 17.45
N TYR A 22 -17.13 -12.68 16.70
CA TYR A 22 -15.78 -13.07 17.07
C TYR A 22 -15.34 -12.42 18.38
N TYR A 23 -15.62 -11.13 18.57
CA TYR A 23 -15.33 -10.43 19.81
C TYR A 23 -16.29 -10.77 20.95
N GLU A 24 -17.56 -11.05 20.66
CA GLU A 24 -18.58 -11.38 21.67
C GLU A 24 -18.48 -12.83 22.17
N LYS A 25 -18.33 -13.78 21.25
CA LYS A 25 -18.40 -15.23 21.54
C LYS A 25 -17.02 -15.88 21.68
N GLY A 26 -15.97 -15.19 21.29
CA GLY A 26 -14.60 -15.66 21.33
C GLY A 26 -14.18 -16.47 20.09
N LYS A 27 -12.88 -16.43 19.80
CA LYS A 27 -12.23 -17.01 18.64
C LYS A 27 -12.60 -18.48 18.38
N GLU A 28 -12.42 -19.35 19.38
CA GLU A 28 -12.63 -20.80 19.24
C GLU A 28 -14.07 -21.14 18.86
N THR A 29 -15.03 -20.43 19.45
CA THR A 29 -16.47 -20.63 19.17
C THR A 29 -16.79 -20.28 17.73
N VAL A 30 -16.34 -19.11 17.26
CA VAL A 30 -16.66 -18.63 15.90
C VAL A 30 -15.94 -19.47 14.84
N VAL A 31 -14.68 -19.85 15.06
CA VAL A 31 -13.97 -20.78 14.17
C VAL A 31 -14.71 -22.11 14.05
N GLY A 32 -15.18 -22.68 15.17
CA GLY A 32 -15.96 -23.91 15.17
C GLY A 32 -17.27 -23.80 14.38
N LEU A 33 -17.98 -22.68 14.49
CA LEU A 33 -19.23 -22.44 13.76
C LEU A 33 -19.03 -22.30 12.25
N LEU A 34 -17.95 -21.65 11.82
CA LEU A 34 -17.67 -21.36 10.42
C LEU A 34 -16.93 -22.48 9.68
N LYS A 35 -16.38 -23.45 10.39
CA LYS A 35 -15.46 -24.45 9.82
C LYS A 35 -16.00 -25.11 8.55
N ALA A 36 -17.22 -25.64 8.60
CA ALA A 36 -17.81 -26.33 7.47
C ALA A 36 -18.08 -25.41 6.27
N GLU A 37 -18.50 -24.16 6.51
CA GLU A 37 -18.77 -23.19 5.44
C GLU A 37 -17.48 -22.72 4.77
N VAL A 38 -16.41 -22.46 5.55
CA VAL A 38 -15.12 -22.08 5.02
C VAL A 38 -14.51 -23.22 4.19
N GLU A 39 -14.52 -24.46 4.70
CA GLU A 39 -14.02 -25.62 3.96
C GLU A 39 -14.79 -25.85 2.63
N ASN A 40 -16.11 -25.69 2.63
CA ASN A 40 -16.91 -25.78 1.41
C ASN A 40 -16.62 -24.64 0.43
N SER A 41 -16.40 -23.42 0.94
CA SER A 41 -16.06 -22.26 0.12
C SER A 41 -14.68 -22.42 -0.50
N VAL A 42 -13.69 -22.96 0.22
CA VAL A 42 -12.37 -23.31 -0.32
C VAL A 42 -12.50 -24.29 -1.46
N LYS A 43 -13.27 -25.41 -1.28
CA LYS A 43 -13.51 -26.38 -2.36
C LYS A 43 -14.19 -25.77 -3.58
N HIS A 44 -15.07 -24.80 -3.38
CA HIS A 44 -15.69 -24.08 -4.50
C HIS A 44 -14.65 -23.26 -5.28
N VAL A 45 -13.77 -22.53 -4.59
CA VAL A 45 -12.68 -21.78 -5.23
C VAL A 45 -11.71 -22.73 -5.96
N GLU A 46 -11.37 -23.87 -5.37
CA GLU A 46 -10.57 -24.93 -5.99
C GLU A 46 -11.17 -25.40 -7.31
N SER A 47 -12.48 -25.65 -7.31
CA SER A 47 -13.23 -26.05 -8.51
C SER A 47 -13.17 -24.98 -9.62
N LEU A 48 -13.31 -23.69 -9.26
CA LEU A 48 -13.24 -22.58 -10.23
C LEU A 48 -11.83 -22.36 -10.80
N MET A 49 -10.82 -22.59 -9.98
CA MET A 49 -9.41 -22.42 -10.35
C MET A 49 -8.79 -23.69 -10.97
N ASN A 50 -9.50 -24.81 -10.92
CA ASN A 50 -8.99 -26.11 -11.33
C ASN A 50 -7.62 -26.45 -10.69
N SER A 51 -7.48 -26.14 -9.38
CA SER A 51 -6.28 -26.37 -8.58
C SER A 51 -6.69 -26.51 -7.10
N THR A 52 -5.82 -27.14 -6.31
CA THR A 52 -6.18 -27.53 -4.94
C THR A 52 -5.32 -26.80 -3.91
N PHE A 53 -5.93 -26.30 -2.86
CA PHE A 53 -5.26 -25.56 -1.80
C PHE A 53 -4.34 -26.49 -1.00
N GLY A 54 -3.04 -26.20 -1.03
CA GLY A 54 -2.02 -27.00 -0.37
C GLY A 54 -1.61 -28.30 -1.07
N ASP A 55 -2.10 -28.56 -2.29
CA ASP A 55 -1.67 -29.72 -3.08
C ASP A 55 -0.32 -29.45 -3.77
N PRO A 56 0.70 -30.27 -3.50
CA PRO A 56 1.98 -30.13 -4.16
C PRO A 56 1.94 -30.37 -5.68
N ALA A 57 1.00 -31.16 -6.19
CA ALA A 57 0.93 -31.50 -7.61
C ALA A 57 0.29 -30.38 -8.44
N ASN A 58 -0.70 -29.68 -7.90
CA ASN A 58 -1.38 -28.59 -8.59
C ASN A 58 -1.81 -27.49 -7.60
N PRO A 59 -0.85 -26.72 -7.07
CA PRO A 59 -1.07 -25.81 -5.98
C PRO A 59 -2.00 -24.65 -6.34
N LEU A 60 -2.97 -24.38 -5.46
CA LEU A 60 -3.71 -23.14 -5.35
C LEU A 60 -3.14 -22.37 -4.15
N LEU A 61 -2.79 -21.12 -4.35
CA LEU A 61 -2.45 -20.21 -3.26
C LEU A 61 -3.60 -19.22 -3.04
N MET A 62 -3.77 -18.80 -1.80
CA MET A 62 -4.83 -17.86 -1.42
C MET A 62 -4.26 -16.63 -0.70
N SER A 63 -5.02 -15.55 -0.73
CA SER A 63 -4.83 -14.37 0.10
C SER A 63 -5.98 -14.22 1.09
N VAL A 64 -5.71 -13.63 2.24
CA VAL A 64 -6.72 -13.25 3.23
C VAL A 64 -6.57 -11.75 3.46
N ARG A 65 -7.65 -11.02 3.19
CA ARG A 65 -7.67 -9.55 3.19
C ARG A 65 -8.82 -9.02 4.03
N SER A 66 -8.63 -7.88 4.67
CA SER A 66 -9.69 -7.15 5.36
C SER A 66 -10.65 -6.47 4.37
N GLY A 67 -11.89 -6.23 4.81
CA GLY A 67 -12.92 -5.54 4.02
C GLY A 67 -13.88 -4.77 4.91
N ALA A 68 -13.49 -3.58 5.38
CA ALA A 68 -14.37 -2.73 6.19
C ALA A 68 -15.40 -1.98 5.31
N ARG A 69 -16.52 -1.57 5.92
CA ARG A 69 -17.56 -0.75 5.26
C ARG A 69 -17.04 0.63 4.86
N ALA A 70 -16.06 1.16 5.59
CA ALA A 70 -15.35 2.38 5.25
C ALA A 70 -13.95 2.06 4.72
N SER A 71 -13.44 2.89 3.81
CA SER A 71 -12.07 2.77 3.31
C SER A 71 -11.08 3.08 4.42
N MET A 72 -10.22 2.12 4.76
CA MET A 72 -9.19 2.23 5.80
C MET A 72 -7.84 1.73 5.24
N PRO A 73 -7.20 2.48 4.34
CA PRO A 73 -6.00 2.04 3.62
C PRO A 73 -4.83 1.76 4.58
N GLY A 74 -4.26 0.55 4.54
CA GLY A 74 -3.12 0.16 5.35
C GLY A 74 -3.38 -0.02 6.85
N MET A 75 -4.64 0.18 7.31
CA MET A 75 -4.95 0.12 8.75
C MET A 75 -5.13 -1.30 9.29
N MET A 76 -5.50 -2.24 8.42
CA MET A 76 -5.73 -3.64 8.77
C MET A 76 -4.83 -4.57 7.98
N ASP A 77 -4.63 -5.76 8.52
CA ASP A 77 -3.66 -6.69 7.99
C ASP A 77 -4.16 -7.45 6.75
N THR A 78 -3.22 -7.88 5.94
CA THR A 78 -3.39 -8.74 4.76
C THR A 78 -2.36 -9.83 4.82
N ILE A 79 -2.72 -11.07 4.47
CA ILE A 79 -1.79 -12.18 4.34
C ILE A 79 -1.89 -12.76 2.94
N LEU A 80 -0.75 -12.87 2.26
CA LEU A 80 -0.63 -13.36 0.89
C LEU A 80 0.05 -14.72 0.85
N ASN A 81 -0.11 -15.46 -0.25
CA ASN A 81 0.58 -16.72 -0.55
C ASN A 81 0.30 -17.86 0.45
N LEU A 82 -0.87 -17.86 1.10
CA LEU A 82 -1.29 -18.99 1.94
C LEU A 82 -1.36 -20.29 1.14
N GLY A 83 -1.01 -21.38 1.78
CA GLY A 83 -0.92 -22.71 1.20
C GLY A 83 0.52 -23.14 0.89
N LEU A 84 1.50 -22.22 0.95
CA LEU A 84 2.90 -22.56 0.75
C LEU A 84 3.49 -23.27 1.99
N ASN A 85 4.20 -24.34 1.70
CA ASN A 85 5.07 -25.08 2.60
C ASN A 85 6.19 -25.72 1.78
N ASP A 86 7.08 -26.48 2.39
CA ASP A 86 8.24 -27.07 1.71
C ASP A 86 7.84 -28.04 0.57
N ALA A 87 6.70 -28.72 0.67
CA ALA A 87 6.21 -29.62 -0.38
C ALA A 87 5.52 -28.83 -1.52
N VAL A 88 4.72 -27.83 -1.17
CA VAL A 88 3.95 -27.04 -2.15
C VAL A 88 4.86 -26.12 -2.97
N VAL A 89 5.95 -25.61 -2.40
CA VAL A 89 6.91 -24.80 -3.18
C VAL A 89 7.54 -25.58 -4.32
N ALA A 90 7.83 -26.89 -4.12
CA ALA A 90 8.34 -27.75 -5.17
C ALA A 90 7.34 -27.91 -6.33
N GLY A 91 6.06 -28.11 -6.02
CA GLY A 91 5.02 -28.17 -7.03
C GLY A 91 4.78 -26.84 -7.75
N LEU A 92 4.92 -25.73 -7.04
CA LEU A 92 4.84 -24.41 -7.66
C LEU A 92 5.99 -24.19 -8.67
N ILE A 93 7.20 -24.67 -8.36
CA ILE A 93 8.35 -24.65 -9.26
C ILE A 93 8.06 -25.48 -10.51
N GLU A 94 7.55 -26.71 -10.34
CA GLU A 94 7.20 -27.57 -11.46
C GLU A 94 6.14 -26.95 -12.38
N LYS A 95 5.10 -26.34 -11.76
CA LYS A 95 3.97 -25.69 -12.48
C LYS A 95 4.40 -24.45 -13.25
N THR A 96 5.28 -23.63 -12.68
CA THR A 96 5.65 -22.32 -13.25
C THR A 96 6.97 -22.35 -14.04
N GLY A 97 7.82 -23.35 -13.81
CA GLY A 97 9.18 -23.37 -14.35
C GLY A 97 10.10 -22.28 -13.77
N ASN A 98 9.66 -21.58 -12.71
CA ASN A 98 10.36 -20.43 -12.15
C ASN A 98 10.65 -20.61 -10.65
N GLU A 99 11.82 -21.18 -10.38
CA GLU A 99 12.26 -21.47 -9.01
C GLU A 99 12.43 -20.21 -8.17
N ARG A 100 12.93 -19.12 -8.80
CA ARG A 100 13.12 -17.85 -8.09
C ARG A 100 11.79 -17.25 -7.64
N PHE A 101 10.79 -17.25 -8.50
CA PHE A 101 9.43 -16.80 -8.19
C PHE A 101 8.84 -17.59 -7.00
N ALA A 102 8.96 -18.93 -7.05
CA ALA A 102 8.40 -19.79 -6.02
C ALA A 102 9.03 -19.54 -4.63
N TYR A 103 10.36 -19.42 -4.58
CA TYR A 103 11.05 -19.15 -3.30
C TYR A 103 10.90 -17.70 -2.84
N ASP A 104 10.80 -16.70 -3.72
CA ASP A 104 10.47 -15.32 -3.33
C ASP A 104 9.06 -15.23 -2.73
N SER A 105 8.08 -15.91 -3.35
CA SER A 105 6.72 -16.00 -2.81
C SER A 105 6.69 -16.68 -1.45
N TYR A 106 7.50 -17.74 -1.27
CA TYR A 106 7.58 -18.45 0.01
C TYR A 106 8.26 -17.61 1.09
N ARG A 107 9.37 -16.95 0.77
CA ARG A 107 10.05 -16.02 1.67
C ARG A 107 9.11 -14.92 2.16
N ARG A 108 8.38 -14.28 1.24
CA ARG A 108 7.39 -13.23 1.56
C ARG A 108 6.26 -13.76 2.43
N PHE A 109 5.77 -14.96 2.15
CA PHE A 109 4.74 -15.60 2.97
C PHE A 109 5.20 -15.86 4.40
N VAL A 110 6.38 -16.47 4.58
CA VAL A 110 6.93 -16.76 5.92
C VAL A 110 7.15 -15.46 6.72
N GLN A 111 7.68 -14.42 6.07
CA GLN A 111 7.85 -13.10 6.66
C GLN A 111 6.51 -12.52 7.12
N MET A 112 5.55 -12.39 6.21
CA MET A 112 4.25 -11.78 6.49
C MET A 112 3.45 -12.56 7.52
N TYR A 113 3.43 -13.90 7.44
CA TYR A 113 2.75 -14.75 8.40
C TYR A 113 3.40 -14.68 9.78
N GLY A 114 4.72 -14.64 9.83
CA GLY A 114 5.49 -14.46 11.06
C GLY A 114 5.21 -13.15 11.75
N ASP A 115 5.18 -12.06 11.00
CA ASP A 115 4.87 -10.72 11.50
C ASP A 115 3.41 -10.60 11.94
N VAL A 116 2.46 -10.90 11.06
CA VAL A 116 1.03 -10.61 11.25
C VAL A 116 0.35 -11.66 12.14
N VAL A 117 0.58 -12.96 11.88
CA VAL A 117 -0.17 -14.04 12.56
C VAL A 117 0.54 -14.52 13.82
N LEU A 118 1.87 -14.65 13.77
CA LEU A 118 2.65 -15.13 14.90
C LEU A 118 3.17 -14.03 15.81
N GLY A 119 2.99 -12.76 15.42
CA GLY A 119 3.28 -11.57 16.22
C GLY A 119 4.78 -11.32 16.41
N MET A 120 5.60 -11.69 15.43
CA MET A 120 7.03 -11.43 15.46
C MET A 120 7.32 -9.95 15.18
N LYS A 121 7.43 -9.15 16.23
CA LYS A 121 7.65 -7.70 16.18
C LYS A 121 9.01 -7.32 16.79
N PRO A 122 9.55 -6.15 16.46
CA PRO A 122 10.70 -5.58 17.16
C PRO A 122 10.46 -5.52 18.67
N VAL A 123 11.50 -5.76 19.47
CA VAL A 123 11.42 -5.68 20.94
C VAL A 123 11.20 -4.24 21.38
N ASN A 124 11.90 -3.28 20.76
CA ASN A 124 11.72 -1.84 20.98
C ASN A 124 11.27 -1.18 19.67
N LYS A 125 10.52 -0.08 19.75
CA LYS A 125 10.05 0.67 18.56
C LYS A 125 11.18 1.22 17.67
N GLU A 126 12.37 1.40 18.24
CA GLU A 126 13.56 1.91 17.53
C GLU A 126 14.37 0.78 16.86
N ASP A 127 14.07 -0.48 17.15
CA ASP A 127 14.76 -1.61 16.55
C ASP A 127 14.25 -1.84 15.11
N ILE A 128 15.17 -2.31 14.27
CA ILE A 128 14.83 -2.73 12.91
C ILE A 128 13.95 -3.98 13.00
N ASP A 129 12.97 -4.09 12.11
CA ASP A 129 12.16 -5.29 11.96
C ASP A 129 13.04 -6.55 11.93
N PRO A 130 12.71 -7.61 12.68
CA PRO A 130 13.57 -8.80 12.79
C PRO A 130 13.83 -9.49 11.45
N PHE A 131 12.85 -9.51 10.55
CA PHE A 131 13.01 -10.08 9.21
C PHE A 131 13.88 -9.18 8.32
N GLU A 132 13.66 -7.86 8.38
CA GLU A 132 14.49 -6.90 7.67
C GLU A 132 15.96 -6.96 8.11
N ALA A 133 16.22 -7.11 9.41
CA ALA A 133 17.57 -7.30 9.92
C ALA A 133 18.26 -8.55 9.34
N ILE A 134 17.53 -9.65 9.18
CA ILE A 134 18.03 -10.86 8.53
C ILE A 134 18.28 -10.63 7.04
N ILE A 135 17.36 -9.96 6.32
CA ILE A 135 17.51 -9.61 4.91
C ILE A 135 18.76 -8.75 4.70
N GLN A 136 18.91 -7.68 5.48
CA GLN A 136 20.06 -6.77 5.39
C GLN A 136 21.39 -7.50 5.64
N LYS A 137 21.41 -8.43 6.58
CA LYS A 137 22.60 -9.25 6.85
C LYS A 137 22.97 -10.12 5.65
N VAL A 138 22.01 -10.85 5.06
CA VAL A 138 22.25 -11.67 3.87
C VAL A 138 22.69 -10.81 2.69
N LYS A 139 22.05 -9.66 2.47
CA LYS A 139 22.46 -8.69 1.44
C LYS A 139 23.90 -8.21 1.62
N ALA A 140 24.27 -7.83 2.86
CA ALA A 140 25.62 -7.36 3.16
C ALA A 140 26.68 -8.45 2.93
N GLU A 141 26.40 -9.69 3.33
CA GLU A 141 27.30 -10.84 3.10
C GLU A 141 27.53 -11.15 1.62
N ARG A 142 26.55 -10.87 0.76
CA ARG A 142 26.58 -11.13 -0.69
C ARG A 142 26.90 -9.90 -1.55
N GLY A 143 26.93 -8.68 -0.97
CA GLY A 143 27.11 -7.43 -1.71
C GLY A 143 25.91 -7.05 -2.57
N ILE A 144 24.70 -7.51 -2.23
CA ILE A 144 23.44 -7.27 -2.92
C ILE A 144 22.80 -5.96 -2.41
N LYS A 145 22.24 -5.16 -3.30
CA LYS A 145 21.52 -3.93 -2.95
C LYS A 145 20.00 -4.09 -3.01
N LEU A 146 19.48 -4.75 -4.05
CA LEU A 146 18.05 -4.89 -4.30
C LEU A 146 17.59 -6.34 -4.08
N ASP A 147 16.37 -6.55 -3.59
CA ASP A 147 15.76 -7.87 -3.45
C ASP A 147 15.68 -8.62 -4.78
N SER A 148 15.53 -7.89 -5.90
CA SER A 148 15.50 -8.46 -7.23
C SER A 148 16.82 -9.13 -7.67
N GLU A 149 17.93 -8.79 -7.01
CA GLU A 149 19.26 -9.35 -7.28
C GLU A 149 19.54 -10.65 -6.49
N MET A 150 18.66 -11.02 -5.53
CA MET A 150 18.82 -12.25 -4.75
C MET A 150 18.68 -13.49 -5.64
N THR A 151 19.58 -14.43 -5.44
CA THR A 151 19.55 -15.75 -6.09
C THR A 151 18.54 -16.67 -5.44
N VAL A 152 18.26 -17.81 -6.04
CA VAL A 152 17.41 -18.87 -5.48
C VAL A 152 17.97 -19.36 -4.13
N GLU A 153 19.30 -19.54 -4.06
CA GLU A 153 20.00 -19.98 -2.88
C GLU A 153 19.86 -18.98 -1.73
N ASP A 154 19.94 -17.68 -2.02
CA ASP A 154 19.73 -16.63 -1.02
C ASP A 154 18.30 -16.65 -0.48
N LEU A 155 17.31 -16.83 -1.36
CA LEU A 155 15.90 -16.93 -0.97
C LEU A 155 15.61 -18.18 -0.12
N LYS A 156 16.20 -19.35 -0.48
CA LYS A 156 16.12 -20.57 0.33
C LYS A 156 16.74 -20.36 1.72
N GLN A 157 17.89 -19.70 1.76
CA GLN A 157 18.55 -19.36 3.03
C GLN A 157 17.67 -18.45 3.89
N LEU A 158 17.04 -17.42 3.29
CA LEU A 158 16.13 -16.54 4.01
C LEU A 158 14.92 -17.28 4.59
N VAL A 159 14.27 -18.16 3.84
CA VAL A 159 13.15 -18.99 4.33
C VAL A 159 13.57 -19.79 5.57
N ALA A 160 14.74 -20.44 5.52
CA ALA A 160 15.24 -21.22 6.65
C ALA A 160 15.56 -20.34 7.87
N LEU A 161 16.20 -19.18 7.65
CA LEU A 161 16.52 -18.22 8.72
C LEU A 161 15.26 -17.62 9.35
N PHE A 162 14.25 -17.32 8.55
CA PHE A 162 12.97 -16.78 9.03
C PHE A 162 12.22 -17.81 9.90
N LYS A 163 12.07 -19.04 9.43
CA LYS A 163 11.45 -20.13 10.22
C LYS A 163 12.18 -20.35 11.55
N LYS A 164 13.51 -20.31 11.51
CA LYS A 164 14.33 -20.42 12.72
C LYS A 164 14.10 -19.26 13.69
N ALA A 165 14.11 -18.01 13.19
CA ALA A 165 13.89 -16.82 14.00
C ALA A 165 12.47 -16.81 14.61
N ILE A 166 11.45 -17.20 13.83
CA ILE A 166 10.07 -17.37 14.32
C ILE A 166 10.05 -18.32 15.52
N LYS A 167 10.66 -19.51 15.39
CA LYS A 167 10.70 -20.50 16.47
C LYS A 167 11.44 -19.98 17.71
N GLU A 168 12.58 -19.32 17.52
CA GLU A 168 13.39 -18.78 18.62
C GLU A 168 12.67 -17.66 19.38
N GLN A 169 11.95 -16.76 18.67
CA GLN A 169 11.29 -15.62 19.28
C GLN A 169 9.90 -15.93 19.83
N THR A 170 9.11 -16.74 19.11
CA THR A 170 7.71 -17.02 19.48
C THR A 170 7.49 -18.35 20.19
N GLY A 171 8.50 -19.26 20.16
CA GLY A 171 8.39 -20.63 20.64
C GLY A 171 7.53 -21.56 19.77
N LYS A 172 7.00 -21.07 18.64
CA LYS A 172 6.12 -21.82 17.72
C LYS A 172 6.85 -22.16 16.43
N ASP A 173 6.57 -23.34 15.88
CA ASP A 173 6.99 -23.68 14.53
C ASP A 173 6.08 -22.95 13.51
N PHE A 174 6.63 -22.65 12.32
CA PHE A 174 5.83 -22.18 11.22
C PHE A 174 4.87 -23.29 10.75
N PRO A 175 3.55 -23.04 10.63
CA PRO A 175 2.58 -24.09 10.32
C PRO A 175 2.74 -24.61 8.89
N ASP A 176 2.80 -25.93 8.73
CA ASP A 176 2.87 -26.59 7.42
C ASP A 176 1.46 -26.95 6.86
N ASP A 177 0.44 -27.06 7.72
CA ASP A 177 -0.93 -27.35 7.31
C ASP A 177 -1.59 -26.11 6.69
N PRO A 178 -2.04 -26.17 5.42
CA PRO A 178 -2.65 -25.03 4.74
C PRO A 178 -3.94 -24.52 5.41
N MET A 179 -4.74 -25.42 6.02
CA MET A 179 -5.97 -25.01 6.71
C MET A 179 -5.64 -24.35 8.06
N GLU A 180 -4.58 -24.76 8.76
CA GLU A 180 -4.09 -24.06 9.95
C GLU A 180 -3.59 -22.66 9.58
N GLN A 181 -2.86 -22.53 8.48
CA GLN A 181 -2.43 -21.24 7.93
C GLN A 181 -3.63 -20.33 7.63
N LEU A 182 -4.65 -20.87 6.96
CA LEU A 182 -5.86 -20.12 6.58
C LEU A 182 -6.60 -19.60 7.81
N TRP A 183 -6.84 -20.46 8.81
CA TRP A 183 -7.52 -20.05 10.04
C TRP A 183 -6.70 -19.05 10.85
N GLY A 184 -5.39 -19.25 10.92
CA GLY A 184 -4.48 -18.26 11.53
C GLY A 184 -4.63 -16.89 10.91
N ALA A 185 -4.63 -16.82 9.57
CA ALA A 185 -4.77 -15.59 8.80
C ALA A 185 -6.17 -14.94 8.95
N ILE A 186 -7.26 -15.72 8.90
CA ILE A 186 -8.63 -15.22 9.11
C ILE A 186 -8.75 -14.55 10.48
N CYS A 187 -8.24 -15.23 11.53
CA CYS A 187 -8.30 -14.70 12.88
C CYS A 187 -7.42 -13.43 13.03
N ALA A 188 -6.22 -13.42 12.45
CA ALA A 188 -5.35 -12.25 12.49
C ALA A 188 -5.99 -11.01 11.81
N VAL A 189 -6.72 -11.21 10.72
CA VAL A 189 -7.46 -10.12 10.07
C VAL A 189 -8.60 -9.62 10.96
N PHE A 190 -9.35 -10.48 11.66
CA PHE A 190 -10.33 -10.02 12.65
C PHE A 190 -9.65 -9.27 13.80
N ASP A 191 -8.53 -9.81 14.34
CA ASP A 191 -7.79 -9.18 15.44
C ASP A 191 -7.26 -7.80 15.01
N SER A 192 -6.90 -7.61 13.75
CA SER A 192 -6.37 -6.33 13.22
C SER A 192 -7.38 -5.18 13.30
N TRP A 193 -8.69 -5.46 13.38
CA TRP A 193 -9.70 -4.43 13.64
C TRP A 193 -9.48 -3.67 14.95
N MET A 194 -8.88 -4.33 15.94
CA MET A 194 -8.59 -3.75 17.27
C MET A 194 -7.12 -3.36 17.44
N ASN A 195 -6.31 -3.33 16.37
CA ASN A 195 -4.97 -2.76 16.40
C ASN A 195 -5.02 -1.26 16.71
N GLU A 196 -4.03 -0.73 17.41
CA GLU A 196 -3.96 0.67 17.84
C GLU A 196 -4.13 1.65 16.66
N ARG A 197 -3.45 1.40 15.54
CA ARG A 197 -3.56 2.18 14.31
C ARG A 197 -4.98 2.19 13.73
N ALA A 198 -5.66 1.04 13.73
CA ALA A 198 -7.03 0.93 13.24
C ALA A 198 -8.03 1.65 14.17
N ILE A 199 -7.83 1.58 15.48
CA ILE A 199 -8.63 2.29 16.48
C ILE A 199 -8.44 3.80 16.31
N LEU A 200 -7.19 4.27 16.19
CA LEU A 200 -6.88 5.69 16.01
C LEU A 200 -7.52 6.24 14.73
N TYR A 201 -7.33 5.53 13.61
CA TYR A 201 -7.90 5.93 12.32
C TYR A 201 -9.44 6.02 12.39
N ARG A 202 -10.11 5.02 13.00
CA ARG A 202 -11.56 5.07 13.18
C ARG A 202 -12.03 6.25 14.01
N LYS A 203 -11.30 6.60 15.08
CA LYS A 203 -11.62 7.80 15.89
C LYS A 203 -11.49 9.08 15.08
N MET A 204 -10.46 9.20 14.24
CA MET A 204 -10.23 10.38 13.38
C MET A 204 -11.31 10.51 12.30
N GLU A 205 -11.69 9.41 11.67
CA GLU A 205 -12.68 9.38 10.59
C GLU A 205 -14.13 9.22 11.05
N GLY A 206 -14.39 9.17 12.38
CA GLY A 206 -15.73 8.99 12.94
C GLY A 206 -16.38 7.63 12.58
N ILE A 207 -15.58 6.59 12.34
CA ILE A 207 -16.05 5.24 11.97
C ILE A 207 -16.45 4.47 13.23
N PRO A 208 -17.70 3.96 13.34
CA PRO A 208 -18.16 3.22 14.49
C PRO A 208 -17.39 1.91 14.71
N GLN A 209 -17.02 1.65 15.95
CA GLN A 209 -16.26 0.45 16.32
C GLN A 209 -17.04 -0.85 16.06
N GLU A 210 -18.36 -0.82 16.24
CA GLU A 210 -19.27 -1.95 16.08
C GLU A 210 -19.46 -2.40 14.63
N TRP A 211 -18.94 -1.65 13.64
CA TRP A 211 -19.06 -2.05 12.22
C TRP A 211 -18.25 -3.31 11.88
N GLY A 212 -17.15 -3.57 12.59
CA GLY A 212 -16.29 -4.70 12.32
C GLY A 212 -15.61 -4.65 10.94
N THR A 213 -14.83 -5.68 10.64
CA THR A 213 -14.27 -5.93 9.32
C THR A 213 -14.76 -7.24 8.74
N ALA A 214 -14.99 -7.27 7.43
CA ALA A 214 -15.11 -8.53 6.71
C ALA A 214 -13.73 -9.14 6.46
N VAL A 215 -13.70 -10.43 6.17
CA VAL A 215 -12.50 -11.15 5.76
C VAL A 215 -12.75 -11.75 4.38
N THR A 216 -11.99 -11.32 3.40
CA THR A 216 -12.05 -11.85 2.02
C THR A 216 -10.91 -12.83 1.80
N VAL A 217 -11.27 -14.09 1.50
CA VAL A 217 -10.35 -15.14 1.07
C VAL A 217 -10.42 -15.24 -0.45
N GLN A 218 -9.31 -15.08 -1.14
CA GLN A 218 -9.28 -14.95 -2.59
C GLN A 218 -8.11 -15.73 -3.20
N ALA A 219 -8.34 -16.37 -4.35
CA ALA A 219 -7.27 -17.00 -5.10
C ALA A 219 -6.18 -15.97 -5.46
N MET A 220 -4.92 -16.36 -5.29
CA MET A 220 -3.78 -15.53 -5.68
C MET A 220 -3.64 -15.43 -7.19
N VAL A 221 -3.30 -14.24 -7.65
CA VAL A 221 -2.78 -13.95 -8.98
C VAL A 221 -1.48 -13.16 -8.81
N PHE A 222 -0.54 -13.36 -9.74
CA PHE A 222 0.85 -12.98 -9.52
C PHE A 222 1.34 -11.99 -10.57
N GLY A 223 1.74 -10.81 -10.11
CA GLY A 223 2.39 -9.78 -10.93
C GLY A 223 3.90 -9.98 -11.11
N ASN A 224 4.48 -10.98 -10.44
CA ASN A 224 5.92 -11.26 -10.44
C ASN A 224 6.29 -12.59 -11.12
N MET A 225 5.53 -13.01 -12.14
CA MET A 225 5.81 -14.19 -12.95
C MET A 225 6.60 -13.89 -14.23
N GLY A 226 7.36 -12.80 -14.26
CA GLY A 226 8.19 -12.40 -15.40
C GLY A 226 7.70 -11.12 -16.07
N GLU A 227 8.32 -10.79 -17.21
CA GLU A 227 8.13 -9.50 -17.90
C GLU A 227 6.72 -9.30 -18.51
N SER A 228 5.94 -10.36 -18.69
CA SER A 228 4.53 -10.29 -19.13
C SER A 228 3.55 -10.10 -17.95
N SER A 229 4.07 -9.95 -16.75
CA SER A 229 3.31 -9.80 -15.52
C SER A 229 3.62 -8.45 -14.87
N ALA A 230 2.63 -7.86 -14.20
CA ALA A 230 2.74 -6.56 -13.55
C ALA A 230 1.72 -6.44 -12.42
N THR A 231 1.91 -5.46 -11.56
CA THR A 231 0.92 -5.05 -10.57
C THR A 231 0.84 -3.54 -10.52
N GLY A 232 -0.29 -2.97 -10.12
CA GLY A 232 -0.44 -1.53 -10.05
C GLY A 232 -1.67 -1.07 -9.28
N VAL A 233 -1.67 0.24 -9.04
CA VAL A 233 -2.76 0.98 -8.42
C VAL A 233 -3.14 2.13 -9.35
N CYS A 234 -4.42 2.35 -9.57
CA CYS A 234 -4.91 3.41 -10.43
C CYS A 234 -6.15 4.11 -9.88
N PHE A 235 -6.32 5.34 -10.34
CA PHE A 235 -7.43 6.20 -9.97
C PHE A 235 -8.17 6.64 -11.23
N SER A 236 -9.50 6.59 -11.20
CA SER A 236 -10.31 7.03 -12.35
C SER A 236 -10.23 8.54 -12.59
N ARG A 237 -9.95 9.31 -11.53
CA ARG A 237 -9.70 10.76 -11.56
C ARG A 237 -8.51 11.13 -10.69
N ASP A 238 -7.92 12.29 -10.90
CA ASP A 238 -6.83 12.76 -10.05
C ASP A 238 -7.33 13.07 -8.63
N ALA A 239 -6.77 12.37 -7.65
CA ALA A 239 -7.17 12.47 -6.24
C ALA A 239 -6.71 13.77 -5.56
N GLY A 240 -5.75 14.48 -6.14
CA GLY A 240 -5.23 15.76 -5.64
C GLY A 240 -5.99 16.95 -6.20
N THR A 241 -6.21 16.97 -7.51
CA THR A 241 -6.80 18.11 -8.24
C THR A 241 -8.29 17.92 -8.58
N GLY A 242 -8.75 16.68 -8.66
CA GLY A 242 -10.10 16.33 -9.12
C GLY A 242 -10.28 16.33 -10.63
N GLU A 243 -9.22 16.52 -11.41
CA GLU A 243 -9.29 16.42 -12.87
C GLU A 243 -9.77 15.04 -13.30
N ASN A 244 -10.63 15.01 -14.34
CA ASN A 244 -11.05 13.77 -14.97
C ASN A 244 -9.88 13.20 -15.80
N LEU A 245 -8.86 12.73 -15.12
CA LEU A 245 -7.64 12.18 -15.68
C LEU A 245 -7.37 10.82 -15.05
N PHE A 246 -7.48 9.77 -15.87
CA PHE A 246 -7.07 8.43 -15.46
C PHE A 246 -5.57 8.41 -15.20
N ASN A 247 -5.17 8.01 -14.00
CA ASN A 247 -3.79 8.04 -13.56
C ASN A 247 -3.48 6.87 -12.62
N GLY A 248 -2.20 6.65 -12.33
CA GLY A 248 -1.75 5.60 -11.43
C GLY A 248 -0.36 5.10 -11.76
N GLU A 249 0.05 4.11 -11.02
CA GLU A 249 1.41 3.57 -11.04
C GLU A 249 1.39 2.05 -11.17
N TYR A 250 2.39 1.49 -11.84
CA TYR A 250 2.55 0.06 -11.99
C TYR A 250 4.02 -0.34 -11.96
N LEU A 251 4.27 -1.61 -11.65
CA LEU A 251 5.60 -2.23 -11.72
C LEU A 251 5.52 -3.54 -12.49
N ILE A 252 6.41 -3.71 -13.47
CA ILE A 252 6.61 -4.98 -14.17
C ILE A 252 7.34 -5.94 -13.24
N ASN A 253 6.96 -7.21 -13.29
CA ASN A 253 7.55 -8.29 -12.51
C ASN A 253 7.64 -7.95 -11.01
N ALA A 254 6.50 -7.61 -10.40
CA ALA A 254 6.39 -7.16 -9.02
C ALA A 254 5.09 -7.61 -8.35
N GLN A 255 5.07 -7.64 -7.02
CA GLN A 255 3.85 -7.80 -6.22
C GLN A 255 3.33 -6.44 -5.74
N GLY A 256 2.06 -6.39 -5.27
CA GLY A 256 1.41 -5.16 -4.83
C GLY A 256 2.17 -4.41 -3.73
N GLU A 257 2.81 -5.14 -2.83
CA GLU A 257 3.65 -4.58 -1.77
C GLU A 257 4.81 -3.74 -2.32
N ASP A 258 5.42 -4.16 -3.44
CA ASP A 258 6.55 -3.45 -4.05
C ASP A 258 6.15 -2.06 -4.58
N VAL A 259 4.89 -1.90 -5.03
CA VAL A 259 4.34 -0.61 -5.48
C VAL A 259 4.08 0.32 -4.30
N VAL A 260 3.45 -0.22 -3.25
CA VAL A 260 3.01 0.58 -2.09
C VAL A 260 4.19 0.95 -1.18
N ALA A 261 5.15 0.04 -0.99
CA ALA A 261 6.35 0.29 -0.18
C ALA A 261 7.34 1.25 -0.83
N GLY A 262 7.26 1.44 -2.17
CA GLY A 262 8.17 2.35 -2.88
C GLY A 262 9.62 1.87 -2.96
N ILE A 263 9.86 0.58 -2.81
CA ILE A 263 11.20 -0.04 -2.88
C ILE A 263 11.81 0.14 -4.27
N ARG A 264 10.97 0.14 -5.30
CA ARG A 264 11.32 0.41 -6.70
C ARG A 264 10.56 1.64 -7.17
N THR A 265 11.15 2.44 -8.07
CA THR A 265 10.44 3.57 -8.70
C THR A 265 9.35 3.02 -9.62
N PRO A 266 8.05 3.25 -9.32
CA PRO A 266 6.99 2.76 -10.18
C PRO A 266 6.91 3.58 -11.46
N GLN A 267 6.40 2.94 -12.50
CA GLN A 267 6.13 3.55 -13.80
C GLN A 267 4.69 4.04 -13.84
N GLN A 268 4.44 5.06 -14.66
CA GLN A 268 3.10 5.64 -14.78
C GLN A 268 2.22 4.82 -15.74
N ILE A 269 0.91 4.77 -15.47
CA ILE A 269 -0.04 4.02 -16.30
C ILE A 269 -0.24 4.69 -17.65
N THR A 270 -0.41 6.02 -17.67
CA THR A 270 -0.63 6.79 -18.90
C THR A 270 0.66 7.40 -19.42
N LYS A 271 0.75 7.56 -20.75
CA LYS A 271 1.87 8.25 -21.38
C LYS A 271 1.96 9.70 -20.94
N GLU A 272 0.84 10.39 -20.83
CA GLU A 272 0.78 11.78 -20.34
C GLU A 272 1.32 11.89 -18.91
N GLY A 273 0.90 10.99 -18.00
CA GLY A 273 1.42 10.92 -16.64
C GLY A 273 2.92 10.66 -16.62
N SER A 274 3.42 9.76 -17.47
CA SER A 274 4.85 9.45 -17.59
C SER A 274 5.67 10.66 -18.06
N LEU A 275 5.17 11.42 -19.03
CA LEU A 275 5.82 12.66 -19.49
C LEU A 275 5.85 13.75 -18.41
N ARG A 276 4.74 13.95 -17.69
CA ARG A 276 4.67 14.90 -16.56
C ARG A 276 5.64 14.50 -15.44
N TRP A 277 5.67 13.22 -15.08
CA TRP A 277 6.59 12.69 -14.06
C TRP A 277 8.05 12.89 -14.46
N ALA A 278 8.43 12.54 -15.70
CA ALA A 278 9.80 12.71 -16.19
C ALA A 278 10.26 14.18 -16.18
N ALA A 279 9.36 15.09 -16.56
CA ALA A 279 9.65 16.53 -16.51
C ALA A 279 9.90 17.01 -15.07
N GLN A 280 9.15 16.52 -14.09
CA GLN A 280 9.34 16.84 -12.67
C GLN A 280 10.66 16.28 -12.12
N GLN A 281 11.08 15.10 -12.60
CA GLN A 281 12.33 14.44 -12.19
C GLN A 281 13.55 14.86 -13.02
N ASN A 282 13.40 15.78 -13.98
CA ASN A 282 14.43 16.19 -14.93
C ASN A 282 15.04 15.02 -15.73
N ILE A 283 14.19 14.04 -16.08
CA ILE A 283 14.56 12.87 -16.89
C ILE A 283 14.26 13.18 -18.35
N ASP A 284 15.23 12.94 -19.25
CA ASP A 284 15.06 13.10 -20.69
C ASP A 284 14.14 12.01 -21.28
N GLU A 285 13.58 12.31 -22.46
CA GLU A 285 12.58 11.44 -23.10
C GLU A 285 13.17 10.06 -23.51
N GLU A 286 14.44 10.00 -23.91
CA GLU A 286 15.08 8.75 -24.28
C GLU A 286 15.20 7.81 -23.06
N THR A 287 15.64 8.36 -21.92
CA THR A 287 15.73 7.65 -20.65
C THR A 287 14.33 7.26 -20.15
N ARG A 288 13.35 8.16 -20.24
CA ARG A 288 11.96 7.88 -19.85
C ARG A 288 11.40 6.71 -20.65
N ALA A 289 11.46 6.80 -21.99
CA ALA A 289 10.87 5.80 -22.87
C ALA A 289 11.54 4.42 -22.76
N THR A 290 12.83 4.38 -22.41
CA THR A 290 13.58 3.10 -22.31
C THR A 290 13.53 2.48 -20.92
N LYS A 291 13.61 3.27 -19.85
CA LYS A 291 13.69 2.78 -18.46
C LYS A 291 12.37 2.84 -17.71
N TYR A 292 11.52 3.81 -18.08
CA TYR A 292 10.26 4.09 -17.38
C TYR A 292 9.08 4.24 -18.35
N PRO A 293 8.90 3.31 -19.33
CA PRO A 293 7.77 3.40 -20.25
C PRO A 293 6.46 3.33 -19.48
N SER A 294 5.45 4.08 -19.92
CA SER A 294 4.10 3.95 -19.37
C SER A 294 3.50 2.58 -19.71
N MET A 295 2.48 2.16 -18.93
CA MET A 295 1.72 0.96 -19.27
C MET A 295 1.05 1.06 -20.64
N GLU A 296 0.60 2.27 -21.01
CA GLU A 296 0.05 2.57 -22.33
C GLU A 296 1.02 2.25 -23.47
N GLU A 297 2.32 2.46 -23.26
CA GLU A 297 3.39 2.16 -24.23
C GLU A 297 3.87 0.71 -24.13
N ALA A 298 4.08 0.19 -22.93
CA ALA A 298 4.64 -1.14 -22.71
C ALA A 298 3.63 -2.28 -22.89
N MET A 299 2.35 -2.05 -22.54
CA MET A 299 1.28 -3.04 -22.54
C MET A 299 -0.03 -2.49 -23.12
N PRO A 300 -0.06 -2.00 -24.38
CA PRO A 300 -1.16 -1.19 -24.92
C PRO A 300 -2.53 -1.87 -24.91
N GLU A 301 -2.61 -3.19 -25.16
CA GLU A 301 -3.89 -3.91 -25.15
C GLU A 301 -4.44 -4.09 -23.72
N LEU A 302 -3.55 -4.28 -22.74
CA LEU A 302 -3.94 -4.35 -21.32
C LEU A 302 -4.33 -2.99 -20.78
N TYR A 303 -3.64 -1.93 -21.19
CA TYR A 303 -4.02 -0.56 -20.88
C TYR A 303 -5.42 -0.22 -21.39
N LYS A 304 -5.75 -0.57 -22.65
CA LYS A 304 -7.11 -0.36 -23.19
C LYS A 304 -8.18 -1.10 -22.38
N GLN A 305 -7.90 -2.33 -21.95
CA GLN A 305 -8.81 -3.09 -21.09
C GLN A 305 -8.97 -2.41 -19.72
N LEU A 306 -7.86 -2.02 -19.11
CA LEU A 306 -7.84 -1.33 -17.81
C LEU A 306 -8.63 -0.03 -17.89
N TYR A 307 -8.41 0.77 -18.93
CA TYR A 307 -9.13 2.03 -19.17
C TYR A 307 -10.64 1.83 -19.30
N ALA A 308 -11.08 0.83 -20.07
CA ALA A 308 -12.50 0.54 -20.24
C ALA A 308 -13.15 0.04 -18.95
N LEU A 309 -12.42 -0.72 -18.12
CA LEU A 309 -12.92 -1.25 -16.86
C LEU A 309 -12.97 -0.20 -15.75
N GLN A 310 -12.04 0.74 -15.71
CA GLN A 310 -12.10 1.85 -14.77
C GLN A 310 -13.30 2.77 -15.02
N ASP A 311 -13.57 3.10 -16.27
CA ASP A 311 -14.76 3.89 -16.67
C ASP A 311 -16.07 3.18 -16.25
N LYS A 312 -16.13 1.86 -16.48
CA LYS A 312 -17.26 1.03 -16.05
C LYS A 312 -17.44 1.00 -14.54
N LEU A 313 -16.35 0.94 -13.76
CA LEU A 313 -16.41 0.97 -12.31
C LEU A 313 -16.84 2.32 -11.77
N GLU A 314 -16.28 3.43 -12.28
CA GLU A 314 -16.68 4.78 -11.91
C GLU A 314 -18.18 5.03 -12.15
N LYS A 315 -18.69 4.64 -13.33
CA LYS A 315 -20.13 4.73 -13.66
C LYS A 315 -20.99 3.85 -12.79
N HIS A 316 -20.52 2.64 -12.44
CA HIS A 316 -21.29 1.72 -11.59
C HIS A 316 -21.42 2.21 -10.15
N TYR A 317 -20.34 2.76 -9.59
CA TYR A 317 -20.34 3.29 -8.23
C TYR A 317 -20.73 4.77 -8.14
N HIS A 318 -20.88 5.42 -9.29
CA HIS A 318 -21.18 6.86 -9.41
C HIS A 318 -20.19 7.74 -8.65
N ASP A 319 -18.95 7.29 -8.48
CA ASP A 319 -17.89 8.02 -7.77
C ASP A 319 -16.51 7.61 -8.28
N MET A 320 -15.54 8.52 -8.10
CA MET A 320 -14.14 8.26 -8.35
C MET A 320 -13.68 6.97 -7.65
N GLN A 321 -13.00 6.11 -8.39
CA GLN A 321 -12.51 4.83 -7.90
C GLN A 321 -10.99 4.80 -7.74
N ASP A 322 -10.56 4.22 -6.64
CA ASP A 322 -9.20 3.74 -6.35
C ASP A 322 -9.20 2.23 -6.57
N MET A 323 -8.34 1.75 -7.45
CA MET A 323 -8.36 0.38 -7.95
C MET A 323 -6.99 -0.27 -7.87
N GLU A 324 -6.96 -1.50 -7.36
CA GLU A 324 -5.78 -2.36 -7.37
C GLU A 324 -5.94 -3.43 -8.46
N PHE A 325 -4.92 -3.59 -9.29
CA PHE A 325 -4.93 -4.58 -10.36
C PHE A 325 -3.61 -5.36 -10.45
N THR A 326 -3.70 -6.54 -11.05
CA THR A 326 -2.54 -7.38 -11.36
C THR A 326 -2.68 -7.92 -12.77
N VAL A 327 -1.60 -7.94 -13.51
CA VAL A 327 -1.46 -8.64 -14.78
C VAL A 327 -0.65 -9.89 -14.52
N GLN A 328 -1.24 -11.05 -14.73
CA GLN A 328 -0.53 -12.33 -14.68
C GLN A 328 -0.43 -12.89 -16.10
N GLU A 329 0.79 -12.99 -16.62
CA GLU A 329 1.07 -13.58 -17.93
C GLU A 329 0.15 -13.04 -19.04
N GLY A 330 0.02 -11.71 -19.09
CA GLY A 330 -0.80 -11.01 -20.09
C GLY A 330 -2.31 -11.00 -19.79
N LYS A 331 -2.77 -11.50 -18.66
CA LYS A 331 -4.18 -11.47 -18.24
C LYS A 331 -4.41 -10.49 -17.11
N LEU A 332 -5.32 -9.54 -17.32
CA LEU A 332 -5.68 -8.51 -16.34
C LEU A 332 -6.66 -9.04 -15.28
N TRP A 333 -6.41 -8.69 -14.02
CA TRP A 333 -7.25 -9.00 -12.88
C TRP A 333 -7.39 -7.77 -11.98
N PHE A 334 -8.61 -7.50 -11.50
CA PHE A 334 -8.86 -6.50 -10.46
C PHE A 334 -8.89 -7.19 -9.10
N LEU A 335 -8.13 -6.65 -8.15
CA LEU A 335 -8.06 -7.19 -6.80
C LEU A 335 -9.01 -6.49 -5.85
N GLN A 336 -9.09 -5.15 -5.97
CA GLN A 336 -9.91 -4.31 -5.12
C GLN A 336 -10.36 -3.05 -5.89
N THR A 337 -11.53 -2.53 -5.53
CA THR A 337 -11.97 -1.18 -5.86
C THR A 337 -12.59 -0.54 -4.62
N ARG A 338 -12.41 0.76 -4.47
CA ARG A 338 -12.97 1.55 -3.37
C ARG A 338 -13.14 3.00 -3.82
N ASN A 339 -13.99 3.75 -3.12
CA ASN A 339 -14.08 5.19 -3.35
C ASN A 339 -12.75 5.84 -3.00
N GLY A 340 -12.17 6.58 -3.93
CA GLY A 340 -10.84 7.17 -3.79
C GLY A 340 -10.82 8.25 -2.71
N LYS A 341 -9.85 8.13 -1.78
CA LYS A 341 -9.53 9.24 -0.86
C LYS A 341 -8.97 10.39 -1.68
N ARG A 342 -9.43 11.61 -1.38
CA ARG A 342 -9.16 12.81 -2.17
C ARG A 342 -9.05 14.06 -1.30
N THR A 343 -8.38 15.09 -1.80
CA THR A 343 -8.30 16.40 -1.15
C THR A 343 -9.64 17.12 -1.16
N GLY A 344 -9.79 18.17 -0.34
CA GLY A 344 -10.98 19.03 -0.35
C GLY A 344 -11.25 19.67 -1.71
N THR A 345 -10.20 20.12 -2.41
CA THR A 345 -10.29 20.65 -3.77
C THR A 345 -10.83 19.61 -4.74
N ALA A 346 -10.24 18.42 -4.75
CA ALA A 346 -10.67 17.33 -5.63
C ALA A 346 -12.10 16.87 -5.30
N MET A 347 -12.48 16.84 -4.02
CA MET A 347 -13.82 16.48 -3.58
C MET A 347 -14.89 17.37 -4.22
N VAL A 348 -14.73 18.70 -4.14
CA VAL A 348 -15.67 19.65 -4.71
C VAL A 348 -15.71 19.54 -6.23
N LYS A 349 -14.53 19.49 -6.86
CA LYS A 349 -14.43 19.39 -8.32
C LYS A 349 -15.08 18.11 -8.86
N ILE A 350 -14.78 16.96 -8.28
CA ILE A 350 -15.32 15.65 -8.68
C ILE A 350 -16.85 15.63 -8.48
N ALA A 351 -17.35 16.14 -7.36
CA ALA A 351 -18.80 16.21 -7.13
C ALA A 351 -19.52 17.06 -8.19
N MET A 352 -18.94 18.20 -8.57
CA MET A 352 -19.49 19.07 -9.61
C MET A 352 -19.40 18.46 -11.01
N ASP A 353 -18.27 17.83 -11.34
CA ASP A 353 -18.08 17.18 -12.64
C ASP A 353 -19.08 16.03 -12.82
N LEU A 354 -19.21 15.13 -11.83
CA LEU A 354 -20.18 14.02 -11.86
C LEU A 354 -21.64 14.50 -11.93
N LEU A 355 -21.97 15.64 -11.28
CA LEU A 355 -23.28 16.28 -11.41
C LEU A 355 -23.52 16.78 -12.85
N HIS A 356 -22.55 17.47 -13.45
CA HIS A 356 -22.65 17.98 -14.81
C HIS A 356 -22.68 16.85 -15.86
N GLU A 357 -22.00 15.74 -15.59
CA GLU A 357 -22.01 14.53 -16.41
C GLU A 357 -23.34 13.75 -16.28
N GLY A 358 -24.19 14.11 -15.30
CA GLY A 358 -25.49 13.47 -15.05
C GLY A 358 -25.39 12.13 -14.32
N GLU A 359 -24.20 11.80 -13.77
CA GLU A 359 -23.96 10.59 -13.02
C GLU A 359 -24.56 10.62 -11.60
N ILE A 360 -24.70 11.81 -11.02
CA ILE A 360 -25.30 12.02 -9.69
C ILE A 360 -26.25 13.23 -9.71
N ASP A 361 -27.17 13.28 -8.75
CA ASP A 361 -28.07 14.44 -8.54
C ASP A 361 -27.44 15.49 -7.62
N GLU A 362 -28.06 16.68 -7.55
CA GLU A 362 -27.60 17.81 -6.72
C GLU A 362 -27.51 17.44 -5.24
N LYS A 363 -28.45 16.64 -4.74
CA LYS A 363 -28.46 16.21 -3.35
C LYS A 363 -27.25 15.31 -3.06
N THR A 364 -26.95 14.38 -3.93
CA THR A 364 -25.79 13.50 -3.82
C THR A 364 -24.50 14.29 -3.91
N ALA A 365 -24.39 15.24 -4.85
CA ALA A 365 -23.22 16.11 -4.98
C ALA A 365 -22.97 16.91 -3.69
N LEU A 366 -24.02 17.51 -3.12
CA LEU A 366 -23.92 18.24 -1.87
C LEU A 366 -23.53 17.34 -0.68
N MET A 367 -24.13 16.15 -0.58
CA MET A 367 -23.83 15.21 0.50
C MET A 367 -22.41 14.64 0.45
N ARG A 368 -21.75 14.65 -0.71
CA ARG A 368 -20.36 14.24 -0.87
C ARG A 368 -19.33 15.30 -0.50
N CYS A 369 -19.78 16.57 -0.39
CA CYS A 369 -18.93 17.65 0.08
C CYS A 369 -18.90 17.67 1.61
N GLU A 370 -17.92 16.97 2.21
CA GLU A 370 -17.73 16.92 3.66
C GLU A 370 -17.31 18.31 4.18
N PRO A 371 -18.09 18.96 5.10
CA PRO A 371 -17.78 20.30 5.58
C PRO A 371 -16.38 20.46 6.14
N ASN A 372 -15.90 19.47 6.89
CA ASN A 372 -14.57 19.51 7.51
C ASN A 372 -13.43 19.55 6.46
N LYS A 373 -13.65 18.96 5.28
CA LYS A 373 -12.68 19.02 4.19
C LYS A 373 -12.71 20.33 3.40
N LEU A 374 -13.75 21.15 3.55
CA LEU A 374 -13.76 22.48 2.95
C LEU A 374 -12.72 23.41 3.61
N ASP A 375 -12.38 23.18 4.87
CA ASP A 375 -11.31 23.93 5.54
C ASP A 375 -9.96 23.72 4.87
N GLU A 376 -9.75 22.58 4.20
CA GLU A 376 -8.55 22.31 3.39
C GLU A 376 -8.38 23.30 2.22
N LEU A 377 -9.46 23.91 1.74
CA LEU A 377 -9.40 24.94 0.70
C LEU A 377 -8.77 26.25 1.18
N LEU A 378 -8.63 26.40 2.48
CA LEU A 378 -7.99 27.53 3.14
C LEU A 378 -6.53 27.23 3.51
N HIS A 379 -5.91 26.19 2.93
CA HIS A 379 -4.52 25.83 3.24
C HIS A 379 -3.58 27.02 3.12
N PRO A 380 -2.58 27.09 4.01
CA PRO A 380 -1.50 28.05 3.90
C PRO A 380 -0.83 27.95 2.54
N VAL A 381 -0.51 29.09 1.95
CA VAL A 381 0.36 29.20 0.77
C VAL A 381 1.57 30.02 1.17
N PHE A 382 2.71 29.75 0.55
CA PHE A 382 3.87 30.58 0.78
C PHE A 382 3.67 31.97 0.19
N ASP A 383 4.23 32.96 0.88
CA ASP A 383 4.35 34.32 0.34
C ASP A 383 5.18 34.29 -0.96
N LYS A 384 4.67 34.94 -2.01
CA LYS A 384 5.28 34.89 -3.33
C LYS A 384 6.69 35.51 -3.39
N GLU A 385 6.92 36.55 -2.63
CA GLU A 385 8.23 37.23 -2.60
C GLU A 385 9.25 36.39 -1.83
N ALA A 386 8.83 35.79 -0.70
CA ALA A 386 9.63 34.87 0.07
C ALA A 386 9.99 33.62 -0.75
N LEU A 387 9.02 33.06 -1.48
CA LEU A 387 9.23 31.89 -2.32
C LEU A 387 10.24 32.15 -3.46
N ALA A 388 10.20 33.34 -4.07
CA ALA A 388 11.13 33.73 -5.11
C ALA A 388 12.60 33.86 -4.63
N GLN A 389 12.81 34.02 -3.33
CA GLN A 389 14.12 34.11 -2.69
C GLN A 389 14.55 32.80 -1.98
N ALA A 390 13.65 31.84 -1.86
CA ALA A 390 13.90 30.61 -1.15
C ALA A 390 14.87 29.70 -1.92
N HIS A 391 15.74 29.02 -1.17
CA HIS A 391 16.67 28.05 -1.73
C HIS A 391 16.00 26.65 -1.76
N VAL A 392 15.80 26.11 -2.97
CA VAL A 392 15.29 24.76 -3.15
C VAL A 392 16.40 23.77 -2.82
N LEU A 393 16.22 22.98 -1.77
CA LEU A 393 17.15 21.92 -1.37
C LEU A 393 17.03 20.68 -2.26
N THR A 394 15.80 20.27 -2.51
CA THR A 394 15.48 19.08 -3.33
C THR A 394 14.04 19.13 -3.80
N ARG A 395 13.69 18.15 -4.65
CA ARG A 395 12.34 17.95 -5.14
C ARG A 395 11.92 16.51 -4.99
N GLY A 396 10.67 16.31 -4.61
CA GLY A 396 9.95 15.05 -4.65
C GLY A 396 8.66 15.17 -5.44
N LEU A 397 7.79 14.20 -5.29
CA LEU A 397 6.47 14.21 -5.89
C LEU A 397 5.51 15.10 -5.07
N PRO A 398 4.66 15.93 -5.71
CA PRO A 398 3.64 16.75 -5.05
C PRO A 398 2.48 15.86 -4.59
N ALA A 399 2.70 15.12 -3.51
CA ALA A 399 1.80 14.05 -3.09
C ALA A 399 0.51 14.54 -2.43
N SER A 400 0.55 15.67 -1.71
CA SER A 400 -0.63 16.34 -1.17
C SER A 400 -0.37 17.85 -1.08
N PRO A 401 -1.29 18.71 -1.58
CA PRO A 401 -1.06 20.15 -1.71
C PRO A 401 -0.95 20.85 -0.35
N GLY A 402 -0.49 22.11 -0.39
CA GLY A 402 -0.32 23.00 0.75
C GLY A 402 1.12 23.41 0.97
N ALA A 403 1.31 24.42 1.83
CA ALA A 403 2.60 24.87 2.32
C ALA A 403 2.74 24.50 3.80
N ALA A 404 3.86 23.91 4.17
CA ALA A 404 4.15 23.57 5.55
C ALA A 404 5.58 23.96 5.90
N SER A 405 5.77 24.53 7.09
CA SER A 405 7.08 24.86 7.66
C SER A 405 7.14 24.33 9.08
N GLY A 406 8.25 23.78 9.49
CA GLY A 406 8.42 23.28 10.85
C GLY A 406 9.77 22.66 11.12
N GLN A 407 9.94 22.25 12.36
CA GLN A 407 11.15 21.58 12.82
C GLN A 407 11.14 20.11 12.37
N VAL A 408 12.27 19.64 11.85
CA VAL A 408 12.42 18.24 11.43
C VAL A 408 12.32 17.32 12.62
N VAL A 409 11.49 16.28 12.50
CA VAL A 409 11.42 15.13 13.41
C VAL A 409 11.40 13.84 12.61
N PHE A 410 12.01 12.78 13.18
CA PHE A 410 12.18 11.51 12.47
C PHE A 410 11.26 10.40 12.99
N PHE A 411 10.64 10.56 14.17
CA PHE A 411 9.79 9.55 14.77
C PHE A 411 8.38 10.11 15.06
N ALA A 412 7.37 9.25 14.90
CA ALA A 412 5.97 9.62 15.11
C ALA A 412 5.70 10.08 16.54
N ASP A 413 6.31 9.42 17.54
CA ASP A 413 6.15 9.77 18.96
C ASP A 413 6.74 11.17 19.24
N ASP A 414 7.90 11.51 18.63
CA ASP A 414 8.52 12.85 18.77
C ASP A 414 7.65 13.91 18.08
N ALA A 415 7.10 13.61 16.89
CA ALA A 415 6.18 14.53 16.21
C ALA A 415 4.97 14.87 17.08
N THR A 416 4.34 13.85 17.66
CA THR A 416 3.17 14.02 18.55
C THR A 416 3.54 14.84 19.76
N LYS A 417 4.65 14.50 20.45
CA LYS A 417 5.09 15.21 21.67
C LYS A 417 5.43 16.68 21.39
N TRP A 418 6.19 16.95 20.32
CA TRP A 418 6.59 18.31 19.98
C TRP A 418 5.39 19.17 19.55
N HIS A 419 4.41 18.56 18.88
CA HIS A 419 3.15 19.23 18.56
C HIS A 419 2.36 19.59 19.85
N GLU A 420 2.28 18.67 20.81
CA GLU A 420 1.67 18.93 22.12
C GLU A 420 2.39 20.05 22.89
N ASP A 421 3.72 20.17 22.72
CA ASP A 421 4.53 21.28 23.25
C ASP A 421 4.32 22.62 22.47
N GLY A 422 3.43 22.64 21.46
CA GLY A 422 3.12 23.82 20.64
C GLY A 422 4.12 24.12 19.54
N ARG A 423 4.96 23.16 19.15
CA ARG A 423 5.93 23.31 18.05
C ARG A 423 5.30 22.88 16.72
N GLN A 424 5.65 23.60 15.67
CA GLN A 424 5.36 23.15 14.29
C GLN A 424 6.44 22.16 13.87
N VAL A 425 6.04 20.99 13.40
CA VAL A 425 6.96 19.91 13.02
C VAL A 425 6.73 19.42 11.61
N ILE A 426 7.82 19.06 10.93
CA ILE A 426 7.82 18.33 9.66
C ILE A 426 8.33 16.92 9.95
N MET A 427 7.49 15.93 9.70
CA MET A 427 7.88 14.53 9.88
C MET A 427 8.63 14.03 8.66
N VAL A 428 9.88 13.59 8.86
CA VAL A 428 10.77 13.11 7.80
C VAL A 428 11.00 11.61 7.98
N ARG A 429 10.71 10.83 6.94
CA ARG A 429 10.90 9.38 6.95
C ARG A 429 11.58 8.90 5.67
N ILE A 430 12.21 7.72 5.70
CA ILE A 430 12.58 7.03 4.46
C ILE A 430 11.31 6.67 3.71
N GLU A 431 10.37 6.05 4.41
CA GLU A 431 9.00 5.76 3.99
C GLU A 431 8.11 5.74 5.24
N THR A 432 6.82 6.03 5.10
CA THR A 432 5.89 5.94 6.24
C THR A 432 5.22 4.58 6.28
N SER A 433 4.92 4.15 7.50
CA SER A 433 4.14 2.94 7.78
C SER A 433 2.84 3.30 8.52
N PRO A 434 1.87 2.39 8.64
CA PRO A 434 0.65 2.62 9.40
C PRO A 434 0.87 3.00 10.87
N GLU A 435 1.98 2.62 11.45
CA GLU A 435 2.39 3.00 12.82
C GLU A 435 2.73 4.49 12.94
N ASP A 436 3.08 5.14 11.84
CA ASP A 436 3.41 6.57 11.80
C ASP A 436 2.17 7.50 11.83
N LEU A 437 0.95 6.95 11.80
CA LEU A 437 -0.30 7.69 11.65
C LEU A 437 -0.48 8.84 12.65
N ALA A 438 -0.15 8.61 13.93
CA ALA A 438 -0.25 9.63 14.98
C ALA A 438 0.70 10.81 14.70
N GLY A 439 1.95 10.51 14.34
CA GLY A 439 2.94 11.53 13.99
C GLY A 439 2.59 12.29 12.71
N MET A 440 2.07 11.60 11.69
CA MET A 440 1.58 12.23 10.45
C MET A 440 0.43 13.20 10.73
N SER A 441 -0.48 12.84 11.64
CA SER A 441 -1.58 13.71 12.05
C SER A 441 -1.11 14.95 12.81
N ALA A 442 -0.11 14.80 13.69
CA ALA A 442 0.46 15.88 14.49
C ALA A 442 1.34 16.83 13.68
N ALA A 443 2.00 16.33 12.60
CA ALA A 443 2.90 17.13 11.77
C ALA A 443 2.14 18.15 10.90
N GLU A 444 2.79 19.28 10.61
CA GLU A 444 2.32 20.27 9.62
C GLU A 444 2.50 19.72 8.19
N GLY A 445 3.54 18.94 7.96
CA GLY A 445 3.82 18.31 6.68
C GLY A 445 4.64 17.04 6.80
N ILE A 446 4.58 16.22 5.75
CA ILE A 446 5.26 14.94 5.65
C ILE A 446 6.24 14.97 4.47
N LEU A 447 7.47 14.52 4.72
CA LEU A 447 8.51 14.37 3.71
C LEU A 447 9.03 12.95 3.72
N THR A 448 9.03 12.27 2.55
CA THR A 448 9.61 10.93 2.45
C THR A 448 10.68 10.85 1.37
N ALA A 449 11.75 10.10 1.66
CA ALA A 449 12.81 9.82 0.69
C ALA A 449 12.32 8.86 -0.41
N ARG A 450 11.41 7.95 -0.07
CA ARG A 450 10.83 6.94 -0.97
C ARG A 450 9.32 7.05 -1.03
N GLY A 451 8.73 6.42 -2.03
CA GLY A 451 7.28 6.34 -2.24
C GLY A 451 6.80 7.15 -3.43
N GLY A 452 5.81 6.59 -4.12
CA GLY A 452 5.10 7.24 -5.24
C GLY A 452 3.86 7.99 -4.79
N MET A 453 3.07 8.45 -5.76
CA MET A 453 1.78 9.12 -5.53
C MET A 453 0.72 8.19 -4.89
N THR A 454 0.96 6.88 -4.92
CA THR A 454 0.09 5.84 -4.35
C THR A 454 0.64 5.26 -3.05
N SER A 455 1.79 5.74 -2.57
CA SER A 455 2.42 5.29 -1.33
C SER A 455 1.54 5.60 -0.10
N HIS A 456 1.81 4.90 1.00
CA HIS A 456 1.12 5.13 2.28
C HIS A 456 1.17 6.62 2.69
N ALA A 457 2.35 7.26 2.61
CA ALA A 457 2.50 8.68 2.90
C ALA A 457 1.56 9.55 2.08
N ALA A 458 1.53 9.35 0.75
CA ALA A 458 0.73 10.12 -0.18
C ALA A 458 -0.78 9.96 0.05
N VAL A 459 -1.24 8.71 0.22
CA VAL A 459 -2.68 8.41 0.39
C VAL A 459 -3.19 8.91 1.73
N VAL A 460 -2.45 8.66 2.80
CA VAL A 460 -2.85 9.09 4.15
C VAL A 460 -2.79 10.60 4.29
N ALA A 461 -1.72 11.26 3.82
CA ALA A 461 -1.61 12.72 3.88
C ALA A 461 -2.76 13.41 3.14
N ARG A 462 -3.12 12.93 1.94
CA ARG A 462 -4.32 13.43 1.20
C ARG A 462 -5.61 13.23 1.98
N GLY A 463 -5.77 12.06 2.62
CA GLY A 463 -6.93 11.80 3.47
C GLY A 463 -7.02 12.72 4.66
N MET A 464 -5.89 13.18 5.20
CA MET A 464 -5.79 14.10 6.33
C MET A 464 -5.74 15.58 5.94
N GLY A 465 -5.67 15.91 4.64
CA GLY A 465 -5.45 17.27 4.15
C GLY A 465 -4.09 17.86 4.55
N LYS A 466 -3.08 17.04 4.83
CA LYS A 466 -1.73 17.48 5.22
C LYS A 466 -0.82 17.63 4.02
N CYS A 467 0.00 18.68 4.03
CA CYS A 467 1.06 18.88 3.03
C CYS A 467 1.98 17.65 2.95
N CYS A 468 2.24 17.13 1.75
CA CYS A 468 3.12 15.99 1.60
C CYS A 468 3.98 16.09 0.34
N VAL A 469 5.27 15.90 0.53
CA VAL A 469 6.25 15.69 -0.53
C VAL A 469 6.79 14.26 -0.39
N SER A 470 6.56 13.42 -1.40
CA SER A 470 6.92 12.00 -1.37
C SER A 470 8.00 11.68 -2.40
N GLY A 471 8.82 10.65 -2.13
CA GLY A 471 9.78 10.17 -3.11
C GLY A 471 10.91 11.15 -3.43
N ALA A 472 11.33 11.97 -2.48
CA ALA A 472 12.48 12.85 -2.61
C ALA A 472 13.79 12.06 -2.49
N GLY A 473 14.16 11.33 -3.54
CA GLY A 473 15.23 10.33 -3.55
C GLY A 473 16.64 10.83 -3.27
N ALA A 474 16.87 12.15 -3.30
CA ALA A 474 18.13 12.75 -2.92
C ALA A 474 18.35 12.80 -1.39
N ILE A 475 17.29 12.49 -0.61
CA ILE A 475 17.35 12.55 0.86
C ILE A 475 17.93 11.25 1.41
N MET A 476 18.98 11.37 2.22
CA MET A 476 19.53 10.28 3.02
C MET A 476 19.19 10.51 4.50
N VAL A 477 18.36 9.63 5.07
CA VAL A 477 17.94 9.71 6.48
C VAL A 477 18.77 8.78 7.33
N ASP A 478 19.38 9.31 8.38
CA ASP A 478 20.03 8.52 9.45
C ASP A 478 19.26 8.69 10.76
N TYR A 479 18.47 7.67 11.10
CA TYR A 479 17.68 7.66 12.32
C TYR A 479 18.51 7.64 13.60
N LYS A 480 19.71 7.02 13.60
CA LYS A 480 20.58 6.97 14.78
C LYS A 480 21.26 8.31 15.05
N ALA A 481 21.73 8.95 14.00
CA ALA A 481 22.30 10.30 14.10
C ALA A 481 21.23 11.39 14.20
N ARG A 482 19.95 11.04 13.94
CA ARG A 482 18.84 11.99 13.84
C ARG A 482 19.15 13.14 12.87
N THR A 483 19.55 12.77 11.65
CA THR A 483 19.90 13.70 10.59
C THR A 483 19.29 13.27 9.26
N LEU A 484 19.07 14.24 8.39
CA LEU A 484 18.91 14.00 6.97
C LEU A 484 20.02 14.75 6.20
N GLU A 485 20.51 14.15 5.14
CA GLU A 485 21.50 14.73 4.26
C GLU A 485 20.91 14.89 2.86
N ILE A 486 21.13 16.05 2.26
CA ILE A 486 20.71 16.40 0.90
C ILE A 486 21.90 17.07 0.21
N ASP A 487 22.49 16.43 -0.79
CA ASP A 487 23.61 16.96 -1.58
C ASP A 487 24.75 17.56 -0.73
N GLY A 488 25.10 16.87 0.38
CA GLY A 488 26.14 17.30 1.32
C GLY A 488 25.67 18.31 2.38
N THR A 489 24.44 18.78 2.34
CA THR A 489 23.84 19.62 3.38
C THR A 489 23.23 18.72 4.46
N ILE A 490 23.71 18.83 5.70
CA ILE A 490 23.21 18.05 6.84
C ILE A 490 22.21 18.89 7.63
N ILE A 491 20.99 18.38 7.75
CA ILE A 491 19.91 18.95 8.54
C ILE A 491 19.67 18.03 9.74
N ARG A 492 19.62 18.59 10.93
CA ARG A 492 19.46 17.85 12.19
C ARG A 492 18.02 17.92 12.68
N GLU A 493 17.67 17.00 13.53
CA GLU A 493 16.40 17.08 14.26
C GLU A 493 16.30 18.43 14.98
N GLY A 494 15.17 19.10 14.79
CA GLY A 494 14.92 20.45 15.32
C GLY A 494 15.28 21.60 14.38
N ASP A 495 16.04 21.37 13.30
CA ASP A 495 16.25 22.37 12.26
C ASP A 495 14.95 22.60 11.46
N TYR A 496 14.76 23.81 10.94
CA TYR A 496 13.56 24.16 10.18
C TYR A 496 13.73 23.82 8.69
N ILE A 497 12.67 23.25 8.12
CA ILE A 497 12.51 23.11 6.67
C ILE A 497 11.09 23.51 6.28
N SER A 498 10.90 23.78 4.99
CA SER A 498 9.59 24.10 4.42
C SER A 498 9.29 23.20 3.23
N LEU A 499 8.03 22.77 3.13
CA LEU A 499 7.54 21.89 2.07
C LEU A 499 6.49 22.60 1.23
N ASN A 500 6.60 22.53 -0.08
CA ASN A 500 5.54 22.91 -1.01
C ASN A 500 4.92 21.64 -1.60
N GLY A 501 3.83 21.18 -1.02
CA GLY A 501 3.14 19.98 -1.45
C GLY A 501 2.45 20.11 -2.82
N SER A 502 2.31 21.35 -3.35
CA SER A 502 1.77 21.60 -4.68
C SER A 502 2.80 21.49 -5.80
N THR A 503 4.09 21.78 -5.50
CA THR A 503 5.20 21.73 -6.48
C THR A 503 6.17 20.59 -6.21
N GLY A 504 6.12 19.96 -5.03
CA GLY A 504 7.07 18.95 -4.60
C GLY A 504 8.41 19.49 -4.12
N GLU A 505 8.54 20.80 -3.92
CA GLU A 505 9.79 21.45 -3.53
C GLU A 505 9.99 21.46 -2.02
N VAL A 506 11.24 21.26 -1.62
CA VAL A 506 11.71 21.32 -0.23
C VAL A 506 12.70 22.47 -0.09
N TYR A 507 12.49 23.32 0.91
CA TYR A 507 13.29 24.52 1.16
C TYR A 507 13.94 24.50 2.54
N LEU A 508 15.08 25.19 2.65
CA LEU A 508 15.75 25.43 3.93
C LEU A 508 15.17 26.66 4.60
#